data_57864443d40d776efcac334fb593bd00
#
_entry.id   57864443d40d776efcac334fb593bd00
#
_cell.length_a   1.000
_cell.length_b   1.000
_cell.length_c   1.000
_cell.angle_alpha   90.00
_cell.angle_beta   90.00
_cell.angle_gamma   90.00
#
_symmetry.space_group_name_H-M   'P 1'
#
loop_
_entity.id
_entity.type
_entity.pdbx_description
1 polymer ?
#
loop_
_entity_poly.entity_id
_entity_poly.type
_entity_poly.pdbx_seq_one_letter_code
_entity_poly.pdbx_strand_id
1 'polypeptide(L)'
;MQSIRLASCALVLLLAAACASTTLVSAWQNPAYTGGPIKKVMIIGLGATPGGRAEFENDMADALADAGVIGVSSSGYFADARELTREAVRAWVIRDGYQGVLVTRLESVQQTQTVQAPQYTDLWGYWGYYGVAVTPGYVVDDTKLRITSDLFTAPSGQVVYTAELTSVDPPSRQKLIHQLVDLLVTDLTKRGLLPPKP
;
A
#
# COMPACT_ATOMS: atom_id res chain seq x y z
N MET A 1 40.51 16.35 4.04
CA MET A 1 39.84 15.73 2.85
C MET A 1 38.88 14.58 3.18
N GLN A 2 39.05 13.85 4.28
CA GLN A 2 38.19 12.74 4.71
C GLN A 2 36.81 13.22 5.23
N SER A 3 36.76 14.34 5.93
CA SER A 3 35.52 14.94 6.49
C SER A 3 34.52 15.42 5.43
N ILE A 4 35.01 15.89 4.28
CA ILE A 4 34.17 16.36 3.16
C ILE A 4 33.51 15.19 2.46
N ARG A 5 34.19 14.03 2.36
CA ARG A 5 33.64 12.81 1.74
C ARG A 5 32.53 12.18 2.58
N LEU A 6 32.66 12.20 3.91
CA LEU A 6 31.63 11.71 4.82
C LEU A 6 30.36 12.60 4.81
N ALA A 7 30.50 13.92 4.72
CA ALA A 7 29.40 14.84 4.62
C ALA A 7 28.63 14.69 3.27
N SER A 8 29.34 14.46 2.16
CA SER A 8 28.72 14.19 0.85
C SER A 8 27.94 12.87 0.82
N CYS A 9 28.44 11.80 1.45
CA CYS A 9 27.71 10.52 1.53
C CYS A 9 26.46 10.66 2.39
N ALA A 10 26.49 11.40 3.50
CA ALA A 10 25.32 11.62 4.35
C ALA A 10 24.22 12.44 3.63
N LEU A 11 24.60 13.42 2.82
CA LEU A 11 23.66 14.24 2.05
C LEU A 11 22.97 13.46 0.94
N VAL A 12 23.66 12.52 0.28
CA VAL A 12 23.09 11.66 -0.77
C VAL A 12 22.08 10.64 -0.19
N LEU A 13 22.34 10.14 1.03
CA LEU A 13 21.40 9.24 1.73
C LEU A 13 20.09 9.92 2.16
N LEU A 14 20.12 11.22 2.47
CA LEU A 14 18.94 12.01 2.83
C LEU A 14 18.02 12.29 1.62
N LEU A 15 18.56 12.35 0.41
CA LEU A 15 17.78 12.56 -0.82
C LEU A 15 17.03 11.31 -1.33
N ALA A 16 17.43 10.13 -0.89
CA ALA A 16 16.77 8.87 -1.29
C ALA A 16 15.45 8.60 -0.55
N ALA A 17 15.16 9.31 0.54
CA ALA A 17 13.93 9.12 1.35
C ALA A 17 12.69 9.83 0.77
N ALA A 18 12.81 10.62 -0.30
CA ALA A 18 11.75 11.53 -0.77
C ALA A 18 10.78 10.91 -1.80
N CYS A 19 10.82 9.61 -2.09
CA CYS A 19 10.03 9.01 -3.16
C CYS A 19 8.96 8.01 -2.71
N ALA A 20 8.48 8.07 -1.46
CA ALA A 20 7.36 7.23 -1.05
C ALA A 20 6.05 7.94 -1.40
N SER A 21 5.35 7.45 -2.43
CA SER A 21 4.01 7.91 -2.80
C SER A 21 2.92 7.30 -1.92
N THR A 22 3.23 6.18 -1.24
CA THR A 22 2.29 5.44 -0.37
C THR A 22 2.62 5.65 1.09
N THR A 23 1.61 5.92 1.91
CA THR A 23 1.74 6.15 3.35
C THR A 23 0.67 5.38 4.13
N LEU A 24 1.05 4.88 5.31
CA LEU A 24 0.11 4.35 6.30
C LEU A 24 -0.50 5.53 7.06
N VAL A 25 -1.81 5.75 6.86
CA VAL A 25 -2.54 6.88 7.47
C VAL A 25 -2.95 6.56 8.90
N SER A 26 -3.51 5.38 9.08
CA SER A 26 -3.94 4.88 10.39
C SER A 26 -3.83 3.37 10.46
N ALA A 27 -3.62 2.84 11.67
CA ALA A 27 -3.72 1.42 11.91
C ALA A 27 -4.24 1.16 13.33
N TRP A 28 -5.19 0.22 13.41
CA TRP A 28 -5.79 -0.24 14.64
C TRP A 28 -5.51 -1.73 14.84
N GLN A 29 -5.31 -2.12 16.08
CA GLN A 29 -5.19 -3.51 16.51
C GLN A 29 -6.22 -3.78 17.60
N ASN A 30 -6.89 -4.91 17.52
CA ASN A 30 -7.87 -5.32 18.52
C ASN A 30 -7.19 -5.56 19.89
N PRO A 31 -7.48 -4.74 20.90
CA PRO A 31 -6.85 -4.90 22.22
C PRO A 31 -7.25 -6.18 22.94
N ALA A 32 -8.36 -6.82 22.55
CA ALA A 32 -8.80 -8.10 23.09
C ALA A 32 -8.14 -9.31 22.41
N TYR A 33 -7.32 -9.09 21.39
CA TYR A 33 -6.60 -10.18 20.74
C TYR A 33 -5.39 -10.61 21.59
N THR A 34 -5.47 -11.81 22.13
CA THR A 34 -4.41 -12.44 22.95
C THR A 34 -3.74 -13.63 22.24
N GLY A 35 -4.11 -13.88 20.97
CA GLY A 35 -3.45 -14.88 20.12
C GLY A 35 -2.02 -14.46 19.80
N GLY A 36 -1.11 -15.40 19.69
CA GLY A 36 0.27 -15.13 19.27
C GLY A 36 0.38 -14.73 17.80
N PRO A 37 1.63 -14.57 17.29
CA PRO A 37 1.86 -14.27 15.89
C PRO A 37 1.22 -15.29 14.95
N ILE A 38 0.59 -14.80 13.89
CA ILE A 38 -0.07 -15.60 12.85
C ILE A 38 1.03 -16.11 11.89
N LYS A 39 1.04 -17.42 11.64
CA LYS A 39 2.09 -18.08 10.84
C LYS A 39 1.62 -18.60 9.49
N LYS A 40 0.31 -18.65 9.25
CA LYS A 40 -0.26 -19.08 7.96
C LYS A 40 -1.46 -18.20 7.61
N VAL A 41 -1.34 -17.45 6.51
CA VAL A 41 -2.27 -16.39 6.10
C VAL A 41 -2.73 -16.64 4.67
N MET A 42 -4.06 -16.63 4.46
CA MET A 42 -4.64 -16.46 3.11
C MET A 42 -4.68 -14.98 2.77
N ILE A 43 -4.23 -14.62 1.56
CA ILE A 43 -4.18 -13.24 1.07
C ILE A 43 -5.25 -13.05 0.01
N ILE A 44 -6.06 -12.00 0.17
CA ILE A 44 -7.15 -11.65 -0.73
C ILE A 44 -7.04 -10.19 -1.12
N GLY A 45 -6.90 -9.91 -2.42
CA GLY A 45 -6.94 -8.57 -3.01
C GLY A 45 -8.30 -8.30 -3.65
N LEU A 46 -8.92 -7.15 -3.34
CA LEU A 46 -10.22 -6.73 -3.88
C LEU A 46 -10.14 -5.35 -4.52
N GLY A 47 -11.00 -5.09 -5.52
CA GLY A 47 -11.10 -3.78 -6.18
C GLY A 47 -10.03 -3.50 -7.23
N ALA A 48 -9.12 -4.43 -7.48
CA ALA A 48 -8.11 -4.34 -8.55
C ALA A 48 -8.53 -5.15 -9.80
N THR A 49 -7.82 -4.91 -10.91
CA THR A 49 -7.93 -5.82 -12.07
C THR A 49 -7.42 -7.21 -11.71
N PRO A 50 -7.85 -8.29 -12.42
CA PRO A 50 -7.38 -9.64 -12.11
C PRO A 50 -5.85 -9.77 -12.04
N GLY A 51 -5.12 -9.14 -12.99
CA GLY A 51 -3.66 -9.12 -12.97
C GLY A 51 -3.07 -8.35 -11.78
N GLY A 52 -3.65 -7.20 -11.43
CA GLY A 52 -3.21 -6.41 -10.26
C GLY A 52 -3.50 -7.12 -8.94
N ARG A 53 -4.60 -7.88 -8.87
CA ARG A 53 -4.92 -8.75 -7.72
C ARG A 53 -3.84 -9.82 -7.54
N ALA A 54 -3.55 -10.58 -8.58
CA ALA A 54 -2.56 -11.65 -8.53
C ALA A 54 -1.16 -11.14 -8.19
N GLU A 55 -0.76 -10.00 -8.77
CA GLU A 55 0.52 -9.34 -8.49
C GLU A 55 0.63 -8.96 -7.00
N PHE A 56 -0.38 -8.27 -6.45
CA PHE A 56 -0.40 -7.91 -5.03
C PHE A 56 -0.37 -9.14 -4.11
N GLU A 57 -1.20 -10.14 -4.38
CA GLU A 57 -1.29 -11.32 -3.53
C GLU A 57 0.00 -12.15 -3.54
N ASN A 58 0.69 -12.23 -4.68
CA ASN A 58 1.98 -12.92 -4.79
C ASN A 58 3.09 -12.14 -4.09
N ASP A 59 3.23 -10.83 -4.34
CA ASP A 59 4.23 -10.00 -3.67
C ASP A 59 4.06 -10.02 -2.14
N MET A 60 2.81 -10.01 -1.66
CA MET A 60 2.50 -10.14 -0.24
C MET A 60 2.88 -11.53 0.29
N ALA A 61 2.63 -12.59 -0.46
CA ALA A 61 3.01 -13.95 -0.07
C ALA A 61 4.53 -14.10 0.06
N ASP A 62 5.30 -13.54 -0.87
CA ASP A 62 6.76 -13.54 -0.85
C ASP A 62 7.29 -12.74 0.35
N ALA A 63 6.76 -11.54 0.60
CA ALA A 63 7.17 -10.73 1.74
C ALA A 63 6.82 -11.38 3.10
N LEU A 64 5.71 -12.10 3.18
CA LEU A 64 5.35 -12.89 4.37
C LEU A 64 6.30 -14.08 4.54
N ALA A 65 6.73 -14.74 3.45
CA ALA A 65 7.70 -15.82 3.52
C ALA A 65 9.05 -15.33 4.05
N ASP A 66 9.50 -14.13 3.66
CA ASP A 66 10.70 -13.48 4.21
C ASP A 66 10.58 -13.17 5.71
N ALA A 67 9.36 -13.04 6.21
CA ALA A 67 9.06 -12.89 7.64
C ALA A 67 8.80 -14.23 8.36
N GLY A 68 9.03 -15.38 7.71
CA GLY A 68 8.81 -16.70 8.28
C GLY A 68 7.34 -17.11 8.40
N VAL A 69 6.47 -16.50 7.58
CA VAL A 69 5.01 -16.75 7.54
C VAL A 69 4.64 -17.40 6.20
N ILE A 70 3.80 -18.41 6.24
CA ILE A 70 3.26 -19.04 5.03
C ILE A 70 2.13 -18.14 4.49
N GLY A 71 2.44 -17.30 3.50
CA GLY A 71 1.46 -16.54 2.74
C GLY A 71 0.93 -17.35 1.55
N VAL A 72 -0.38 -17.35 1.34
CA VAL A 72 -0.98 -18.06 0.21
C VAL A 72 -1.94 -17.13 -0.54
N SER A 73 -1.61 -16.90 -1.80
CA SER A 73 -2.42 -16.09 -2.72
C SER A 73 -3.76 -16.78 -3.02
N SER A 74 -4.85 -16.06 -2.87
CA SER A 74 -6.18 -16.57 -3.21
C SER A 74 -6.40 -16.69 -4.72
N SER A 75 -5.68 -15.92 -5.54
CA SER A 75 -5.82 -15.92 -7.00
C SER A 75 -5.38 -17.23 -7.65
N GLY A 76 -4.50 -17.99 -6.99
CA GLY A 76 -4.13 -19.33 -7.44
C GLY A 76 -5.25 -20.37 -7.36
N TYR A 77 -6.31 -20.07 -6.61
CA TYR A 77 -7.44 -20.98 -6.37
C TYR A 77 -8.77 -20.41 -6.85
N PHE A 78 -8.94 -19.10 -6.77
CA PHE A 78 -10.11 -18.37 -7.23
C PHE A 78 -9.67 -17.43 -8.36
N ALA A 79 -9.72 -17.89 -9.58
CA ALA A 79 -9.31 -17.10 -10.74
C ALA A 79 -10.18 -15.83 -10.89
N ASP A 80 -11.46 -15.93 -10.58
CA ASP A 80 -12.40 -14.81 -10.57
C ASP A 80 -12.70 -14.38 -9.13
N ALA A 81 -12.63 -13.08 -8.85
CA ALA A 81 -12.98 -12.51 -7.54
C ALA A 81 -14.45 -12.79 -7.15
N ARG A 82 -15.33 -13.05 -8.10
CA ARG A 82 -16.73 -13.45 -7.86
C ARG A 82 -16.87 -14.83 -7.22
N GLU A 83 -15.85 -15.66 -7.31
CA GLU A 83 -15.79 -16.98 -6.68
C GLU A 83 -15.43 -16.90 -5.18
N LEU A 84 -14.95 -15.75 -4.72
CA LEU A 84 -14.63 -15.47 -3.32
C LEU A 84 -15.90 -15.29 -2.48
N THR A 85 -16.77 -16.29 -2.50
CA THR A 85 -17.94 -16.29 -1.62
C THR A 85 -17.52 -16.58 -0.18
N ARG A 86 -18.34 -16.14 0.78
CA ARG A 86 -18.10 -16.40 2.21
C ARG A 86 -17.91 -17.89 2.49
N GLU A 87 -18.76 -18.71 1.88
CA GLU A 87 -18.76 -20.17 2.04
C GLU A 87 -17.51 -20.81 1.47
N ALA A 88 -17.09 -20.40 0.26
CA ALA A 88 -15.89 -20.90 -0.39
C ALA A 88 -14.62 -20.54 0.39
N VAL A 89 -14.47 -19.26 0.79
CA VAL A 89 -13.32 -18.80 1.60
C VAL A 89 -13.29 -19.53 2.94
N ARG A 90 -14.44 -19.64 3.63
CA ARG A 90 -14.52 -20.33 4.93
C ARG A 90 -14.16 -21.81 4.80
N ALA A 91 -14.66 -22.51 3.80
CA ALA A 91 -14.34 -23.92 3.58
C ALA A 91 -12.84 -24.12 3.37
N TRP A 92 -12.20 -23.23 2.63
CA TRP A 92 -10.78 -23.27 2.34
C TRP A 92 -9.94 -22.99 3.58
N VAL A 93 -10.27 -21.92 4.29
CA VAL A 93 -9.59 -21.53 5.53
C VAL A 93 -9.56 -22.68 6.55
N ILE A 94 -10.69 -23.39 6.70
CA ILE A 94 -10.79 -24.52 7.62
C ILE A 94 -10.04 -25.75 7.10
N ARG A 95 -10.23 -26.11 5.83
CA ARG A 95 -9.62 -27.29 5.21
C ARG A 95 -8.09 -27.26 5.28
N ASP A 96 -7.51 -26.12 4.98
CA ASP A 96 -6.05 -25.98 4.83
C ASP A 96 -5.39 -25.42 6.10
N GLY A 97 -6.16 -25.17 7.18
CA GLY A 97 -5.65 -24.78 8.49
C GLY A 97 -4.99 -23.39 8.49
N TYR A 98 -5.59 -22.41 7.80
CA TYR A 98 -5.14 -21.03 7.90
C TYR A 98 -5.43 -20.48 9.31
N GLN A 99 -4.52 -19.65 9.80
CA GLN A 99 -4.65 -18.96 11.08
C GLN A 99 -5.19 -17.54 10.91
N GLY A 100 -5.00 -16.96 9.73
CA GLY A 100 -5.50 -15.64 9.41
C GLY A 100 -5.87 -15.49 7.93
N VAL A 101 -6.68 -14.47 7.67
CA VAL A 101 -7.03 -14.01 6.32
C VAL A 101 -6.75 -12.52 6.26
N LEU A 102 -5.84 -12.11 5.37
CA LEU A 102 -5.54 -10.71 5.09
C LEU A 102 -6.35 -10.29 3.85
N VAL A 103 -7.23 -9.33 4.02
CA VAL A 103 -8.05 -8.77 2.94
C VAL A 103 -7.60 -7.34 2.69
N THR A 104 -7.08 -7.06 1.51
CA THR A 104 -6.71 -5.70 1.09
C THR A 104 -7.62 -5.23 -0.02
N ARG A 105 -8.20 -4.05 0.15
CA ARG A 105 -9.24 -3.51 -0.73
C ARG A 105 -8.87 -2.12 -1.21
N LEU A 106 -8.95 -1.91 -2.52
CA LEU A 106 -8.90 -0.58 -3.12
C LEU A 106 -10.29 0.06 -2.98
N GLU A 107 -10.42 1.02 -2.05
CA GLU A 107 -11.70 1.67 -1.73
C GLU A 107 -12.10 2.72 -2.76
N SER A 108 -11.14 3.54 -3.18
CA SER A 108 -11.40 4.61 -4.13
C SER A 108 -10.16 5.00 -4.93
N VAL A 109 -10.42 5.45 -6.14
CA VAL A 109 -9.47 6.14 -7.02
C VAL A 109 -10.04 7.52 -7.30
N GLN A 110 -9.39 8.56 -6.79
CA GLN A 110 -9.77 9.95 -7.04
C GLN A 110 -8.76 10.56 -8.01
N GLN A 111 -9.26 11.08 -9.12
CA GLN A 111 -8.48 11.87 -10.07
C GLN A 111 -8.90 13.31 -9.93
N THR A 112 -7.96 14.19 -9.62
CA THR A 112 -8.19 15.62 -9.47
C THR A 112 -7.36 16.36 -10.50
N GLN A 113 -8.02 17.18 -11.30
CA GLN A 113 -7.34 18.08 -12.23
C GLN A 113 -7.17 19.44 -11.57
N THR A 114 -5.94 19.83 -11.34
CA THR A 114 -5.61 21.16 -10.81
C THR A 114 -5.06 22.03 -11.93
N VAL A 115 -5.79 23.11 -12.23
CA VAL A 115 -5.32 24.11 -13.18
C VAL A 115 -4.40 25.09 -12.46
N GLN A 116 -3.11 25.04 -12.78
CA GLN A 116 -2.14 26.03 -12.30
C GLN A 116 -2.24 27.29 -13.16
N ALA A 117 -2.52 28.41 -12.53
CA ALA A 117 -2.60 29.69 -13.24
C ALA A 117 -1.21 30.11 -13.75
N PRO A 118 -1.15 30.82 -14.91
CA PRO A 118 0.09 31.40 -15.41
C PRO A 118 0.69 32.35 -14.37
N GLN A 119 2.03 32.34 -14.24
CA GLN A 119 2.74 33.25 -13.35
C GLN A 119 3.41 34.37 -14.15
N TYR A 120 3.36 35.57 -13.62
CA TYR A 120 3.96 36.76 -14.17
C TYR A 120 5.02 37.33 -13.22
N THR A 121 6.11 37.85 -13.75
CA THR A 121 7.25 38.34 -12.94
C THR A 121 7.01 39.72 -12.34
N ASP A 122 6.08 40.48 -12.90
CA ASP A 122 5.83 41.86 -12.48
C ASP A 122 4.36 42.27 -12.69
N LEU A 123 3.99 43.44 -12.10
CA LEU A 123 2.66 44.01 -12.19
C LEU A 123 2.27 44.37 -13.62
N TRP A 124 3.22 44.78 -14.43
CA TRP A 124 2.98 45.21 -15.80
C TRP A 124 2.74 44.01 -16.72
N GLY A 125 3.38 42.89 -16.46
CA GLY A 125 3.10 41.61 -17.10
C GLY A 125 1.69 41.11 -16.82
N TYR A 126 1.15 41.41 -15.63
CA TYR A 126 -0.22 41.03 -15.27
C TYR A 126 -1.29 41.80 -16.07
N TRP A 127 -1.07 43.11 -16.33
CA TRP A 127 -2.00 43.96 -17.07
C TRP A 127 -1.60 44.19 -18.52
N GLY A 128 -0.46 43.71 -18.93
CA GLY A 128 0.10 44.06 -20.23
C GLY A 128 -0.49 43.25 -21.37
N TYR A 129 -0.91 43.95 -22.40
CA TYR A 129 -1.15 43.37 -23.72
C TYR A 129 0.09 42.69 -24.29
N TYR A 130 1.24 42.86 -23.61
CA TYR A 130 2.55 42.37 -23.97
C TYR A 130 3.24 41.53 -22.86
N GLY A 131 2.52 41.23 -21.80
CA GLY A 131 3.07 40.42 -20.71
C GLY A 131 3.24 38.96 -21.14
N VAL A 132 4.46 38.48 -21.09
CA VAL A 132 4.78 37.09 -21.33
C VAL A 132 4.73 36.38 -19.96
N ALA A 133 3.88 35.39 -19.86
CA ALA A 133 3.89 34.52 -18.68
C ALA A 133 5.25 33.81 -18.61
N VAL A 134 5.92 33.93 -17.47
CA VAL A 134 7.21 33.28 -17.22
C VAL A 134 7.01 31.77 -17.10
N THR A 135 5.88 31.37 -16.52
CA THR A 135 5.45 29.97 -16.47
C THR A 135 4.06 29.89 -17.09
N PRO A 136 3.89 29.23 -18.21
CA PRO A 136 2.56 28.97 -18.78
C PRO A 136 1.70 28.20 -17.78
N GLY A 137 0.40 28.49 -17.77
CA GLY A 137 -0.55 27.67 -17.02
C GLY A 137 -0.57 26.25 -17.56
N TYR A 138 -0.63 25.27 -16.67
CA TYR A 138 -0.71 23.85 -17.01
C TYR A 138 -1.70 23.14 -16.12
N VAL A 139 -2.18 21.99 -16.60
CA VAL A 139 -3.07 21.11 -15.84
C VAL A 139 -2.22 20.02 -15.20
N VAL A 140 -2.43 19.82 -13.92
CA VAL A 140 -1.84 18.70 -13.17
C VAL A 140 -2.96 17.72 -12.89
N ASP A 141 -2.76 16.49 -13.29
CA ASP A 141 -3.64 15.36 -12.97
C ASP A 141 -3.06 14.63 -11.76
N ASP A 142 -3.72 14.75 -10.62
CA ASP A 142 -3.33 14.04 -9.39
C ASP A 142 -4.21 12.80 -9.22
N THR A 143 -3.60 11.65 -8.98
CA THR A 143 -4.29 10.40 -8.67
C THR A 143 -4.09 10.06 -7.21
N LYS A 144 -5.18 10.01 -6.44
CA LYS A 144 -5.17 9.60 -5.05
C LYS A 144 -5.91 8.28 -4.86
N LEU A 145 -5.21 7.29 -4.34
CA LEU A 145 -5.74 5.97 -4.02
C LEU A 145 -5.95 5.85 -2.52
N ARG A 146 -7.10 5.31 -2.12
CA ARG A 146 -7.36 4.90 -0.73
C ARG A 146 -7.46 3.39 -0.68
N ILE A 147 -6.72 2.79 0.24
CA ILE A 147 -6.60 1.34 0.38
C ILE A 147 -6.83 0.98 1.84
N THR A 148 -7.66 -0.03 2.10
CA THR A 148 -7.87 -0.60 3.43
C THR A 148 -7.38 -2.03 3.47
N SER A 149 -6.73 -2.41 4.57
CA SER A 149 -6.22 -3.77 4.79
C SER A 149 -6.68 -4.27 6.14
N ASP A 150 -7.41 -5.39 6.15
CA ASP A 150 -7.95 -6.02 7.35
C ASP A 150 -7.35 -7.40 7.54
N LEU A 151 -6.85 -7.71 8.74
CA LEU A 151 -6.44 -9.06 9.12
C LEU A 151 -7.48 -9.67 10.05
N PHE A 152 -7.99 -10.82 9.65
CA PHE A 152 -8.95 -11.60 10.40
C PHE A 152 -8.30 -12.87 10.96
N THR A 153 -8.66 -13.27 12.16
CA THR A 153 -8.31 -14.61 12.66
C THR A 153 -9.20 -15.67 12.04
N ALA A 154 -8.65 -16.84 11.84
CA ALA A 154 -9.38 -18.02 11.37
C ALA A 154 -9.36 -19.13 12.45
N PRO A 155 -10.44 -19.88 12.58
CA PRO A 155 -11.70 -19.85 11.84
C PRO A 155 -12.75 -18.87 12.37
N SER A 156 -12.44 -18.09 13.44
CA SER A 156 -13.42 -17.22 14.12
C SER A 156 -13.94 -16.06 13.26
N GLY A 157 -13.12 -15.58 12.30
CA GLY A 157 -13.44 -14.42 11.47
C GLY A 157 -13.39 -13.10 12.25
N GLN A 158 -12.74 -13.05 13.40
CA GLN A 158 -12.60 -11.83 14.20
C GLN A 158 -11.55 -10.91 13.55
N VAL A 159 -11.88 -9.63 13.39
CA VAL A 159 -10.91 -8.60 12.97
C VAL A 159 -9.90 -8.39 14.10
N VAL A 160 -8.61 -8.50 13.78
CA VAL A 160 -7.53 -8.26 14.73
C VAL A 160 -6.67 -7.06 14.35
N TYR A 161 -6.76 -6.63 13.10
CA TYR A 161 -6.03 -5.48 12.61
C TYR A 161 -6.78 -4.84 11.45
N THR A 162 -6.75 -3.52 11.39
CA THR A 162 -7.22 -2.71 10.26
C THR A 162 -6.19 -1.62 10.00
N ALA A 163 -5.83 -1.42 8.74
CA ALA A 163 -4.96 -0.34 8.29
C ALA A 163 -5.60 0.43 7.15
N GLU A 164 -5.47 1.75 7.19
CA GLU A 164 -5.80 2.65 6.09
C GLU A 164 -4.51 3.20 5.48
N LEU A 165 -4.37 3.07 4.17
CA LEU A 165 -3.24 3.57 3.41
C LEU A 165 -3.73 4.52 2.31
N THR A 166 -2.88 5.48 2.00
CA THR A 166 -3.11 6.40 0.89
C THR A 166 -1.89 6.39 -0.01
N SER A 167 -2.10 6.37 -1.31
CA SER A 167 -1.03 6.60 -2.30
C SER A 167 -1.40 7.77 -3.19
N VAL A 168 -0.43 8.66 -3.43
CA VAL A 168 -0.58 9.83 -4.29
C VAL A 168 0.40 9.68 -5.44
N ASP A 169 -0.10 9.75 -6.66
CA ASP A 169 0.67 9.68 -7.90
C ASP A 169 1.71 8.56 -7.93
N PRO A 170 1.29 7.30 -7.69
CA PRO A 170 2.23 6.21 -7.75
C PRO A 170 2.84 6.11 -9.15
N PRO A 171 4.18 6.06 -9.28
CA PRO A 171 4.84 6.09 -10.58
C PRO A 171 4.56 4.85 -11.42
N SER A 172 4.15 3.76 -10.77
CA SER A 172 3.68 2.54 -11.43
C SER A 172 2.85 1.70 -10.45
N ARG A 173 2.03 0.78 -10.99
CA ARG A 173 1.30 -0.22 -10.19
C ARG A 173 2.26 -1.07 -9.35
N GLN A 174 3.35 -1.53 -9.93
CA GLN A 174 4.35 -2.34 -9.25
C GLN A 174 4.94 -1.59 -8.05
N LYS A 175 5.32 -0.32 -8.23
CA LYS A 175 5.85 0.50 -7.13
C LYS A 175 4.84 0.70 -6.01
N LEU A 176 3.56 0.93 -6.37
CA LEU A 176 2.46 0.98 -5.40
C LEU A 176 2.37 -0.30 -4.58
N ILE A 177 2.35 -1.47 -5.26
CA ILE A 177 2.23 -2.78 -4.62
C ILE A 177 3.40 -3.02 -3.67
N HIS A 178 4.64 -2.82 -4.10
CA HIS A 178 5.81 -2.99 -3.24
C HIS A 178 5.75 -2.09 -2.00
N GLN A 179 5.42 -0.80 -2.14
CA GLN A 179 5.30 0.11 -1.00
C GLN A 179 4.18 -0.31 -0.04
N LEU A 180 3.04 -0.76 -0.57
CA LEU A 180 1.90 -1.24 0.21
C LEU A 180 2.28 -2.48 1.03
N VAL A 181 2.92 -3.46 0.39
CA VAL A 181 3.38 -4.71 1.01
C VAL A 181 4.39 -4.43 2.13
N ASP A 182 5.41 -3.61 1.84
CA ASP A 182 6.44 -3.25 2.82
C ASP A 182 5.85 -2.58 4.07
N LEU A 183 4.92 -1.63 3.88
CA LEU A 183 4.26 -0.93 4.98
C LEU A 183 3.43 -1.88 5.83
N LEU A 184 2.63 -2.75 5.20
CA LEU A 184 1.77 -3.70 5.90
C LEU A 184 2.57 -4.74 6.68
N VAL A 185 3.57 -5.39 6.06
CA VAL A 185 4.40 -6.40 6.74
C VAL A 185 5.19 -5.77 7.88
N THR A 186 5.73 -4.57 7.69
CA THR A 186 6.46 -3.84 8.72
C THR A 186 5.56 -3.52 9.93
N ASP A 187 4.36 -2.97 9.70
CA ASP A 187 3.45 -2.60 10.80
C ASP A 187 2.87 -3.83 11.52
N LEU A 188 2.49 -4.88 10.77
CA LEU A 188 2.02 -6.14 11.34
C LEU A 188 3.09 -6.82 12.21
N THR A 189 4.35 -6.83 11.78
CA THR A 189 5.48 -7.36 12.55
C THR A 189 5.74 -6.53 13.80
N LYS A 190 5.76 -5.19 13.67
CA LYS A 190 5.93 -4.27 14.80
C LYS A 190 4.87 -4.44 15.89
N ARG A 191 3.65 -4.80 15.50
CA ARG A 191 2.53 -5.05 16.40
C ARG A 191 2.50 -6.48 16.99
N GLY A 192 3.45 -7.34 16.60
CA GLY A 192 3.51 -8.73 17.06
C GLY A 192 2.42 -9.63 16.46
N LEU A 193 1.76 -9.20 15.40
CA LEU A 193 0.76 -9.99 14.66
C LEU A 193 1.41 -10.98 13.68
N LEU A 194 2.66 -10.70 13.28
CA LEU A 194 3.54 -11.63 12.56
C LEU A 194 4.77 -11.92 13.42
N PRO A 195 5.49 -13.05 13.17
CA PRO A 195 6.76 -13.31 13.83
C PRO A 195 7.77 -12.18 13.59
N PRO A 196 8.72 -11.94 14.52
CA PRO A 196 9.82 -11.04 14.26
C PRO A 196 10.64 -11.56 13.07
N LYS A 197 11.13 -10.65 12.24
CA LYS A 197 11.98 -11.00 11.09
C LYS A 197 13.25 -11.72 11.59
N PRO A 198 13.62 -12.86 10.99
CA PRO A 198 14.81 -13.64 11.41
C PRO A 198 16.12 -12.87 11.27
#